data_1c4df4c1ec93576170b66f7bf1f38033
#
_entry.id   1c4df4c1ec93576170b66f7bf1f38033
#
_cell.length_a   1.000
_cell.length_b   1.000
_cell.length_c   1.000
_cell.angle_alpha   90.00
_cell.angle_beta   90.00
_cell.angle_gamma   90.00
#
_symmetry.space_group_name_H-M   'P 1'
#
loop_
_entity.id
_entity.type
_entity.pdbx_description
1 polymer ?
#
loop_
_entity_poly.entity_id
_entity_poly.type
_entity_poly.pdbx_seq_one_letter_code
_entity_poly.pdbx_strand_id
1 'polypeptide(L)'
;MSLIEVKGLKKSYGDLQAVRGLDLEIEQGEIFSLLGPNGAGKTTTVEILEGFRVRDSGSVSVLGVDPQINGQESRIWRNRIGIVLQNSADAGDLSVGETIKHFSGYYSNPLDVQEVIHSVGLVEKQGALIRTLSGGQRRRLDVALGIIGNPELLFLDEPTTGFDPQARRAFWSLIQQLRSDGTTILLTTHYLDEAQALADRVAVINHGLIVEISTPSELGGRSTAQASVQWRDGAQVKVEKTDNPTALVSKLSAQFGGEIPELIVTRPSLEDIYLEMIGKPNE
;
A
#
# COMPACT_ATOMS: atom_id res chain seq x y z
N MET A 1 18.64 6.45 -0.55
CA MET A 1 18.78 7.26 0.70
C MET A 1 17.49 7.08 1.47
N SER A 2 17.59 6.63 2.71
CA SER A 2 16.39 6.33 3.50
C SER A 2 15.60 7.60 3.79
N LEU A 3 14.30 7.57 3.48
CA LEU A 3 13.37 8.68 3.71
C LEU A 3 12.60 8.51 5.02
N ILE A 4 12.34 7.24 5.39
CA ILE A 4 11.76 6.85 6.67
C ILE A 4 12.67 5.82 7.33
N GLU A 5 13.02 6.06 8.59
CA GLU A 5 13.75 5.11 9.43
C GLU A 5 13.01 4.93 10.75
N VAL A 6 12.71 3.68 11.10
CA VAL A 6 12.04 3.30 12.34
C VAL A 6 12.83 2.20 13.01
N LYS A 7 13.12 2.35 14.30
CA LYS A 7 13.85 1.34 15.09
C LYS A 7 13.16 1.10 16.42
N GLY A 8 12.75 -0.13 16.65
CA GLY A 8 12.16 -0.60 17.91
C GLY A 8 10.86 0.12 18.29
N LEU A 9 10.06 0.55 17.31
CA LEU A 9 8.83 1.30 17.55
C LEU A 9 7.84 0.49 18.37
N LYS A 10 7.35 1.08 19.48
CA LYS A 10 6.32 0.49 20.34
C LYS A 10 5.18 1.45 20.59
N LYS A 11 3.96 0.90 20.62
CA LYS A 11 2.74 1.61 21.01
C LYS A 11 1.75 0.66 21.65
N SER A 12 1.22 1.06 22.82
CA SER A 12 0.19 0.31 23.54
C SER A 12 -1.00 1.20 23.88
N TYR A 13 -2.16 0.59 24.01
CA TYR A 13 -3.43 1.19 24.46
C TYR A 13 -3.98 0.33 25.59
N GLY A 14 -3.73 0.72 26.85
CA GLY A 14 -3.96 -0.15 27.99
C GLY A 14 -3.16 -1.44 27.84
N ASP A 15 -3.84 -2.58 27.89
CA ASP A 15 -3.21 -3.91 27.77
C ASP A 15 -2.93 -4.33 26.31
N LEU A 16 -3.48 -3.61 25.34
CA LEU A 16 -3.29 -3.90 23.92
C LEU A 16 -1.96 -3.31 23.40
N GLN A 17 -1.01 -4.15 23.08
CA GLN A 17 0.23 -3.75 22.39
C GLN A 17 -0.02 -3.69 20.89
N ALA A 18 -0.38 -2.51 20.37
CA ALA A 18 -0.71 -2.31 18.96
C ALA A 18 0.54 -2.37 18.05
N VAL A 19 1.70 -1.91 18.53
CA VAL A 19 3.01 -2.01 17.87
C VAL A 19 4.04 -2.50 18.88
N ARG A 20 4.81 -3.53 18.52
CA ARG A 20 5.57 -4.35 19.48
C ARG A 20 7.09 -4.35 19.27
N GLY A 21 7.65 -3.30 18.72
CA GLY A 21 9.08 -3.20 18.41
C GLY A 21 9.35 -3.34 16.92
N LEU A 22 8.68 -2.51 16.14
CA LEU A 22 8.73 -2.51 14.69
C LEU A 22 9.98 -1.78 14.20
N ASP A 23 10.71 -2.41 13.27
CA ASP A 23 11.79 -1.83 12.49
C ASP A 23 11.36 -1.69 11.03
N LEU A 24 11.60 -0.51 10.43
CA LEU A 24 11.17 -0.20 9.07
C LEU A 24 12.12 0.80 8.43
N GLU A 25 12.43 0.59 7.17
CA GLU A 25 13.21 1.51 6.35
C GLU A 25 12.56 1.65 4.97
N ILE A 26 12.32 2.91 4.55
CA ILE A 26 11.72 3.23 3.25
C ILE A 26 12.65 4.16 2.50
N GLU A 27 12.97 3.78 1.26
CA GLU A 27 13.86 4.52 0.37
C GLU A 27 13.10 5.61 -0.40
N GLN A 28 13.84 6.63 -0.82
CA GLN A 28 13.29 7.70 -1.64
C GLN A 28 12.85 7.17 -3.02
N GLY A 29 11.65 7.57 -3.46
CA GLY A 29 11.12 7.27 -4.79
C GLY A 29 10.49 5.88 -4.92
N GLU A 30 10.36 5.11 -3.82
CA GLU A 30 9.65 3.84 -3.86
C GLU A 30 8.16 3.98 -3.45
N ILE A 31 7.35 3.04 -3.91
CA ILE A 31 6.05 2.74 -3.32
C ILE A 31 6.25 1.61 -2.31
N PHE A 32 6.09 1.92 -1.04
CA PHE A 32 6.19 0.94 0.04
C PHE A 32 4.80 0.60 0.58
N SER A 33 4.48 -0.69 0.67
CA SER A 33 3.19 -1.15 1.19
C SER A 33 3.32 -1.78 2.57
N LEU A 34 2.51 -1.34 3.51
CA LEU A 34 2.32 -2.00 4.81
C LEU A 34 1.06 -2.87 4.72
N LEU A 35 1.25 -4.17 4.49
CA LEU A 35 0.21 -5.17 4.27
C LEU A 35 -0.09 -5.94 5.57
N GLY A 36 -1.34 -6.08 5.93
CA GLY A 36 -1.71 -6.87 7.10
C GLY A 36 -3.22 -6.88 7.37
N PRO A 37 -3.71 -7.77 8.23
CA PRO A 37 -5.11 -7.83 8.59
C PRO A 37 -5.54 -6.61 9.41
N ASN A 38 -6.86 -6.44 9.59
CA ASN A 38 -7.38 -5.40 10.46
C ASN A 38 -6.93 -5.64 11.90
N GLY A 39 -6.52 -4.56 12.59
CA GLY A 39 -5.96 -4.63 13.94
C GLY A 39 -4.49 -5.05 14.01
N ALA A 40 -3.79 -5.28 12.90
CA ALA A 40 -2.37 -5.65 12.89
C ALA A 40 -1.42 -4.52 13.35
N GLY A 41 -1.89 -3.27 13.46
CA GLY A 41 -1.08 -2.12 13.86
C GLY A 41 -0.73 -1.16 12.71
N LYS A 42 -1.24 -1.37 11.48
CA LYS A 42 -0.96 -0.54 10.30
C LYS A 42 -1.25 0.94 10.55
N THR A 43 -2.52 1.28 10.84
CA THR A 43 -2.97 2.67 11.05
C THR A 43 -2.23 3.31 12.23
N THR A 44 -2.01 2.58 13.33
CA THR A 44 -1.22 3.10 14.47
C THR A 44 0.21 3.44 14.05
N THR A 45 0.85 2.60 13.25
CA THR A 45 2.20 2.84 12.74
C THR A 45 2.22 4.08 11.86
N VAL A 46 1.32 4.17 10.88
CA VAL A 46 1.25 5.30 9.95
C VAL A 46 0.93 6.61 10.69
N GLU A 47 -0.03 6.65 11.61
CA GLU A 47 -0.35 7.83 12.41
C GLU A 47 0.84 8.33 13.26
N ILE A 48 1.74 7.43 13.68
CA ILE A 48 2.99 7.82 14.37
C ILE A 48 3.96 8.45 13.37
N LEU A 49 4.10 7.89 12.16
CA LEU A 49 4.96 8.43 11.11
C LEU A 49 4.47 9.78 10.58
N GLU A 50 3.16 10.00 10.57
CA GLU A 50 2.50 11.27 10.22
C GLU A 50 2.61 12.34 11.32
N GLY A 51 3.07 11.95 12.52
CA GLY A 51 3.12 12.83 13.70
C GLY A 51 1.76 13.10 14.34
N PHE A 52 0.72 12.32 13.98
CA PHE A 52 -0.60 12.39 14.60
C PHE A 52 -0.64 11.72 15.97
N ARG A 53 0.19 10.71 16.16
CA ARG A 53 0.20 9.88 17.37
C ARG A 53 1.57 9.82 18.01
N VAL A 54 1.59 9.89 19.33
CA VAL A 54 2.83 9.77 20.10
C VAL A 54 3.13 8.28 20.30
N ARG A 55 4.38 7.87 20.00
CA ARG A 55 4.89 6.54 20.32
C ARG A 55 5.23 6.40 21.80
N ASP A 56 5.26 5.17 22.30
CA ASP A 56 5.68 4.90 23.67
C ASP A 56 7.21 4.76 23.79
N SER A 57 7.85 4.14 22.78
CA SER A 57 9.32 4.01 22.70
C SER A 57 9.78 3.72 21.26
N GLY A 58 11.09 3.65 21.06
CA GLY A 58 11.74 3.50 19.76
C GLY A 58 12.14 4.84 19.15
N SER A 59 12.86 4.81 18.04
CA SER A 59 13.24 5.99 17.26
C SER A 59 12.52 6.00 15.93
N VAL A 60 12.11 7.19 15.50
CA VAL A 60 11.43 7.43 14.21
C VAL A 60 12.04 8.66 13.58
N SER A 61 12.42 8.54 12.32
CA SER A 61 12.84 9.65 11.48
C SER A 61 12.05 9.61 10.17
N VAL A 62 11.39 10.71 9.81
CA VAL A 62 10.66 10.88 8.56
C VAL A 62 11.19 12.14 7.89
N LEU A 63 11.74 12.03 6.69
CA LEU A 63 12.42 13.13 6.00
C LEU A 63 13.55 13.75 6.84
N GLY A 64 14.26 12.93 7.64
CA GLY A 64 15.34 13.35 8.52
C GLY A 64 14.90 14.01 9.83
N VAL A 65 13.59 14.00 10.14
CA VAL A 65 13.00 14.68 11.30
C VAL A 65 12.19 13.70 12.15
N ASP A 66 12.22 13.85 13.48
CA ASP A 66 11.31 13.11 14.36
C ASP A 66 9.90 13.71 14.27
N PRO A 67 8.87 12.93 13.87
CA PRO A 67 7.49 13.44 13.73
C PRO A 67 6.87 14.04 15.01
N GLN A 68 7.46 13.77 16.19
CA GLN A 68 7.01 14.32 17.48
C GLN A 68 7.50 15.76 17.77
N ILE A 69 8.14 16.41 16.78
CA ILE A 69 8.54 17.80 16.88
C ILE A 69 7.34 18.74 17.04
N ASN A 70 7.59 19.91 17.62
CA ASN A 70 6.59 20.94 17.86
C ASN A 70 7.03 22.30 17.28
N GLY A 71 6.09 23.24 17.22
CA GLY A 71 6.38 24.62 16.82
C GLY A 71 6.58 24.81 15.32
N GLN A 72 7.49 25.70 14.96
CA GLN A 72 7.72 26.10 13.57
C GLN A 72 8.34 24.99 12.73
N GLU A 73 9.24 24.20 13.27
CA GLU A 73 9.87 23.07 12.59
C GLU A 73 8.83 22.01 12.18
N SER A 74 7.84 21.75 13.03
CA SER A 74 6.72 20.86 12.72
C SER A 74 5.92 21.34 11.50
N ARG A 75 5.71 22.66 11.34
CA ARG A 75 5.01 23.21 10.18
C ARG A 75 5.82 23.06 8.91
N ILE A 76 7.12 23.33 8.96
CA ILE A 76 8.03 23.16 7.81
C ILE A 76 8.04 21.68 7.37
N TRP A 77 8.16 20.76 8.33
CA TRP A 77 8.15 19.34 8.04
C TRP A 77 6.81 18.87 7.44
N ARG A 78 5.66 19.32 7.98
CA ARG A 78 4.33 18.98 7.45
C ARG A 78 4.08 19.49 6.04
N ASN A 79 4.74 20.57 5.61
CA ASN A 79 4.66 21.03 4.22
C ASN A 79 5.33 20.04 3.23
N ARG A 80 6.15 19.11 3.71
CA ARG A 80 6.87 18.13 2.89
C ARG A 80 6.15 16.78 2.81
N ILE A 81 5.07 16.59 3.57
CA ILE A 81 4.27 15.35 3.57
C ILE A 81 2.86 15.62 3.06
N GLY A 82 2.31 14.65 2.36
CA GLY A 82 0.89 14.58 1.99
C GLY A 82 0.23 13.43 2.73
N ILE A 83 -1.02 13.61 3.13
CA ILE A 83 -1.78 12.58 3.88
C ILE A 83 -3.15 12.43 3.23
N VAL A 84 -3.52 11.19 2.93
CA VAL A 84 -4.83 10.81 2.42
C VAL A 84 -5.44 9.79 3.36
N LEU A 85 -6.31 10.27 4.25
CA LEU A 85 -6.97 9.46 5.27
C LEU A 85 -8.02 8.52 4.68
N GLN A 86 -8.34 7.44 5.38
CA GLN A 86 -9.40 6.49 4.98
C GLN A 86 -10.78 7.18 4.85
N ASN A 87 -11.11 8.07 5.76
CA ASN A 87 -12.34 8.85 5.74
C ASN A 87 -12.02 10.35 5.76
N SER A 88 -12.48 11.10 4.77
CA SER A 88 -12.38 12.55 4.73
C SER A 88 -13.68 13.20 5.24
N ALA A 89 -13.54 14.29 6.00
CA ALA A 89 -14.66 15.08 6.47
C ALA A 89 -15.40 15.73 5.29
N ASP A 90 -16.72 15.94 5.47
CA ASP A 90 -17.60 16.47 4.43
C ASP A 90 -17.43 18.00 4.30
N ALA A 91 -16.77 18.44 3.22
CA ALA A 91 -16.71 19.87 2.83
C ALA A 91 -17.86 20.21 1.85
N GLY A 92 -19.04 19.69 2.06
CA GLY A 92 -20.18 19.51 1.17
C GLY A 92 -20.58 20.65 0.24
N ASP A 93 -20.36 21.91 0.60
CA ASP A 93 -20.87 23.08 -0.13
C ASP A 93 -19.86 23.78 -1.03
N LEU A 94 -18.60 23.32 -1.06
CA LEU A 94 -17.59 23.81 -2.00
C LEU A 94 -17.54 22.94 -3.24
N SER A 95 -17.13 23.52 -4.37
CA SER A 95 -16.78 22.78 -5.57
C SER A 95 -15.39 22.14 -5.44
N VAL A 96 -15.08 21.16 -6.30
CA VAL A 96 -13.77 20.53 -6.38
C VAL A 96 -12.66 21.57 -6.53
N GLY A 97 -12.80 22.50 -7.51
CA GLY A 97 -11.79 23.50 -7.77
C GLY A 97 -11.60 24.50 -6.62
N GLU A 98 -12.71 24.93 -5.98
CA GLU A 98 -12.64 25.82 -4.82
C GLU A 98 -11.94 25.15 -3.65
N THR A 99 -12.22 23.88 -3.40
CA THR A 99 -11.58 23.14 -2.32
C THR A 99 -10.08 22.97 -2.53
N ILE A 100 -9.65 22.53 -3.71
CA ILE A 100 -8.23 22.38 -4.00
C ILE A 100 -7.51 23.74 -3.92
N LYS A 101 -8.14 24.81 -4.46
CA LYS A 101 -7.61 26.17 -4.36
C LYS A 101 -7.52 26.66 -2.90
N HIS A 102 -8.51 26.34 -2.07
CA HIS A 102 -8.49 26.66 -0.65
C HIS A 102 -7.31 25.98 0.05
N PHE A 103 -7.14 24.67 -0.18
CA PHE A 103 -6.06 23.90 0.43
C PHE A 103 -4.67 24.32 -0.07
N SER A 104 -4.53 24.75 -1.34
CA SER A 104 -3.24 25.27 -1.84
C SER A 104 -2.72 26.45 -1.02
N GLY A 105 -3.61 27.25 -0.44
CA GLY A 105 -3.26 28.39 0.40
C GLY A 105 -2.59 28.05 1.74
N TYR A 106 -2.59 26.77 2.16
CA TYR A 106 -1.91 26.34 3.38
C TYR A 106 -0.42 26.02 3.16
N TYR A 107 0.01 25.85 1.92
CA TYR A 107 1.36 25.45 1.55
C TYR A 107 2.19 26.60 1.01
N SER A 108 3.49 26.59 1.26
CA SER A 108 4.42 27.64 0.80
C SER A 108 4.78 27.52 -0.68
N ASN A 109 4.74 26.30 -1.24
CA ASN A 109 5.07 26.02 -2.63
C ASN A 109 4.10 24.97 -3.21
N PRO A 110 2.80 25.32 -3.32
CA PRO A 110 1.81 24.38 -3.83
C PRO A 110 2.00 24.12 -5.33
N LEU A 111 1.55 22.97 -5.80
CA LEU A 111 1.38 22.69 -7.22
C LEU A 111 0.30 23.61 -7.83
N ASP A 112 0.32 23.75 -9.16
CA ASP A 112 -0.76 24.44 -9.85
C ASP A 112 -2.08 23.70 -9.71
N VAL A 113 -3.14 24.42 -9.35
CA VAL A 113 -4.47 23.83 -9.07
C VAL A 113 -5.03 23.11 -10.30
N GLN A 114 -4.81 23.64 -11.52
CA GLN A 114 -5.33 23.04 -12.74
C GLN A 114 -4.54 21.77 -13.11
N GLU A 115 -3.23 21.78 -12.91
CA GLU A 115 -2.38 20.61 -13.09
C GLU A 115 -2.80 19.47 -12.13
N VAL A 116 -3.07 19.79 -10.86
CA VAL A 116 -3.55 18.81 -9.88
C VAL A 116 -4.93 18.26 -10.27
N ILE A 117 -5.88 19.11 -10.67
CA ILE A 117 -7.21 18.67 -11.13
C ILE A 117 -7.08 17.73 -12.34
N HIS A 118 -6.19 18.07 -13.27
CA HIS A 118 -5.92 17.25 -14.45
C HIS A 118 -5.30 15.90 -14.07
N SER A 119 -4.26 15.89 -13.22
CA SER A 119 -3.54 14.66 -12.83
C SER A 119 -4.44 13.64 -12.12
N VAL A 120 -5.38 14.11 -11.29
CA VAL A 120 -6.35 13.22 -10.61
C VAL A 120 -7.59 12.89 -11.48
N GLY A 121 -7.67 13.42 -12.71
CA GLY A 121 -8.76 13.16 -13.65
C GLY A 121 -10.12 13.72 -13.21
N LEU A 122 -10.14 14.93 -12.63
CA LEU A 122 -11.36 15.61 -12.17
C LEU A 122 -11.71 16.86 -12.99
N VAL A 123 -11.15 17.04 -14.19
CA VAL A 123 -11.38 18.21 -15.05
C VAL A 123 -12.86 18.47 -15.29
N GLU A 124 -13.64 17.45 -15.68
CA GLU A 124 -15.07 17.58 -15.95
C GLU A 124 -15.91 17.84 -14.68
N LYS A 125 -15.31 17.63 -13.51
CA LYS A 125 -15.94 17.79 -12.19
C LYS A 125 -15.43 18.98 -11.41
N GLN A 126 -14.59 19.83 -12.00
CA GLN A 126 -14.00 20.99 -11.33
C GLN A 126 -15.04 21.93 -10.69
N GLY A 127 -16.16 22.18 -11.35
CA GLY A 127 -17.27 22.99 -10.83
C GLY A 127 -18.31 22.21 -10.05
N ALA A 128 -18.20 20.88 -9.93
CA ALA A 128 -19.17 20.06 -9.19
C ALA A 128 -19.00 20.22 -7.68
N LEU A 129 -20.10 20.28 -6.95
CA LEU A 129 -20.09 20.28 -5.48
C LEU A 129 -19.57 18.93 -4.96
N ILE A 130 -18.76 18.95 -3.92
CA ILE A 130 -18.14 17.75 -3.34
C ILE A 130 -19.19 16.68 -2.97
N ARG A 131 -20.33 17.10 -2.42
CA ARG A 131 -21.44 16.20 -2.04
C ARG A 131 -22.06 15.43 -3.21
N THR A 132 -21.81 15.85 -4.46
CA THR A 132 -22.36 15.21 -5.67
C THR A 132 -21.40 14.23 -6.31
N LEU A 133 -20.18 14.09 -5.77
CA LEU A 133 -19.16 13.19 -6.29
C LEU A 133 -19.49 11.74 -5.97
N SER A 134 -19.18 10.84 -6.90
CA SER A 134 -19.13 9.40 -6.59
C SER A 134 -17.99 9.09 -5.60
N GLY A 135 -18.03 7.93 -4.92
CA GLY A 135 -16.97 7.52 -4.00
C GLY A 135 -15.57 7.55 -4.63
N GLY A 136 -15.43 7.06 -5.86
CA GLY A 136 -14.16 7.12 -6.59
C GLY A 136 -13.73 8.54 -6.96
N GLN A 137 -14.65 9.43 -7.33
CA GLN A 137 -14.34 10.84 -7.57
C GLN A 137 -13.95 11.56 -6.29
N ARG A 138 -14.62 11.23 -5.19
CA ARG A 138 -14.28 11.73 -3.86
C ARG A 138 -12.86 11.34 -3.48
N ARG A 139 -12.50 10.07 -3.66
CA ARG A 139 -11.15 9.59 -3.34
C ARG A 139 -10.07 10.24 -4.20
N ARG A 140 -10.35 10.53 -5.47
CA ARG A 140 -9.45 11.31 -6.33
C ARG A 140 -9.27 12.75 -5.84
N LEU A 141 -10.32 13.36 -5.30
CA LEU A 141 -10.21 14.66 -4.63
C LEU A 141 -9.36 14.56 -3.37
N ASP A 142 -9.52 13.52 -2.53
CA ASP A 142 -8.68 13.34 -1.35
C ASP A 142 -7.20 13.23 -1.72
N VAL A 143 -6.87 12.52 -2.80
CA VAL A 143 -5.50 12.50 -3.32
C VAL A 143 -5.07 13.89 -3.81
N ALA A 144 -5.92 14.62 -4.52
CA ALA A 144 -5.61 15.99 -4.95
C ALA A 144 -5.25 16.87 -3.76
N LEU A 145 -5.97 16.75 -2.64
CA LEU A 145 -5.68 17.48 -1.41
C LEU A 145 -4.37 17.02 -0.75
N GLY A 146 -4.04 15.73 -0.84
CA GLY A 146 -2.78 15.18 -0.34
C GLY A 146 -1.57 15.64 -1.13
N ILE A 147 -1.71 15.84 -2.46
CA ILE A 147 -0.57 16.20 -3.34
C ILE A 147 -0.45 17.69 -3.63
N ILE A 148 -1.47 18.51 -3.37
CA ILE A 148 -1.46 19.95 -3.69
C ILE A 148 -0.29 20.69 -3.05
N GLY A 149 0.20 20.23 -1.91
CA GLY A 149 1.38 20.76 -1.22
C GLY A 149 2.72 20.43 -1.87
N ASN A 150 2.74 19.68 -2.98
CA ASN A 150 3.95 19.16 -3.62
C ASN A 150 4.81 18.31 -2.65
N PRO A 151 4.25 17.24 -2.06
CA PRO A 151 4.93 16.49 -1.01
C PRO A 151 6.07 15.62 -1.55
N GLU A 152 7.12 15.46 -0.75
CA GLU A 152 8.19 14.48 -0.99
C GLU A 152 7.76 13.06 -0.61
N LEU A 153 6.82 12.97 0.35
CA LEU A 153 6.27 11.71 0.88
C LEU A 153 4.75 11.80 0.99
N LEU A 154 4.06 10.83 0.40
CA LEU A 154 2.61 10.71 0.44
C LEU A 154 2.20 9.46 1.25
N PHE A 155 1.40 9.67 2.28
CA PHE A 155 0.76 8.60 3.06
C PHE A 155 -0.64 8.31 2.51
N LEU A 156 -0.95 7.04 2.30
CA LEU A 156 -2.25 6.57 1.81
C LEU A 156 -2.77 5.46 2.74
N ASP A 157 -3.81 5.76 3.53
CA ASP A 157 -4.41 4.76 4.41
C ASP A 157 -5.60 4.09 3.73
N GLU A 158 -5.44 2.80 3.38
CA GLU A 158 -6.41 1.93 2.69
C GLU A 158 -7.12 2.62 1.51
N PRO A 159 -6.37 3.11 0.50
CA PRO A 159 -6.86 4.10 -0.45
C PRO A 159 -7.95 3.61 -1.39
N THR A 160 -8.08 2.30 -1.63
CA THR A 160 -9.07 1.75 -2.60
C THR A 160 -10.22 1.00 -1.95
N THR A 161 -10.36 1.10 -0.62
CA THR A 161 -11.48 0.47 0.08
C THR A 161 -12.83 0.96 -0.47
N GLY A 162 -13.68 0.00 -0.88
CA GLY A 162 -15.00 0.29 -1.45
C GLY A 162 -15.01 0.66 -2.94
N PHE A 163 -13.88 0.59 -3.63
CA PHE A 163 -13.84 0.82 -5.07
C PHE A 163 -14.30 -0.41 -5.86
N ASP A 164 -15.00 -0.16 -6.97
CA ASP A 164 -15.16 -1.17 -8.01
C ASP A 164 -13.84 -1.45 -8.73
N PRO A 165 -13.71 -2.57 -9.47
CA PRO A 165 -12.46 -2.96 -10.11
C PRO A 165 -11.92 -1.93 -11.13
N GLN A 166 -12.81 -1.19 -11.82
CA GLN A 166 -12.40 -0.18 -12.79
C GLN A 166 -11.86 1.07 -12.10
N ALA A 167 -12.55 1.55 -11.08
CA ALA A 167 -12.11 2.69 -10.26
C ALA A 167 -10.75 2.41 -9.60
N ARG A 168 -10.56 1.17 -9.08
CA ARG A 168 -9.32 0.72 -8.46
C ARG A 168 -8.15 0.77 -9.45
N ARG A 169 -8.30 0.22 -10.65
CA ARG A 169 -7.25 0.25 -11.68
C ARG A 169 -6.87 1.68 -12.09
N ALA A 170 -7.86 2.54 -12.28
CA ALA A 170 -7.63 3.94 -12.62
C ALA A 170 -6.91 4.69 -11.48
N PHE A 171 -7.21 4.35 -10.22
CA PHE A 171 -6.51 4.88 -9.06
C PHE A 171 -5.06 4.38 -9.00
N TRP A 172 -4.81 3.10 -9.26
CA TRP A 172 -3.45 2.55 -9.31
C TRP A 172 -2.58 3.25 -10.35
N SER A 173 -3.15 3.54 -11.55
CA SER A 173 -2.43 4.30 -12.57
C SER A 173 -2.04 5.70 -12.09
N LEU A 174 -2.91 6.37 -11.33
CA LEU A 174 -2.60 7.66 -10.71
C LEU A 174 -1.44 7.54 -9.71
N ILE A 175 -1.46 6.54 -8.84
CA ILE A 175 -0.39 6.33 -7.84
C ILE A 175 0.95 6.03 -8.51
N GLN A 176 0.95 5.20 -9.56
CA GLN A 176 2.15 4.92 -10.34
C GLN A 176 2.69 6.18 -11.04
N GLN A 177 1.80 7.06 -11.53
CA GLN A 177 2.22 8.34 -12.11
C GLN A 177 2.89 9.23 -11.06
N LEU A 178 2.29 9.41 -9.89
CA LEU A 178 2.88 10.21 -8.80
C LEU A 178 4.27 9.69 -8.38
N ARG A 179 4.43 8.38 -8.33
CA ARG A 179 5.75 7.77 -8.08
C ARG A 179 6.74 8.10 -9.21
N SER A 180 6.32 8.03 -10.47
CA SER A 180 7.15 8.37 -11.63
C SER A 180 7.57 9.84 -11.65
N ASP A 181 6.75 10.71 -11.08
CA ASP A 181 7.02 12.14 -10.90
C ASP A 181 7.94 12.43 -9.69
N GLY A 182 8.38 11.38 -8.97
CA GLY A 182 9.37 11.43 -7.89
C GLY A 182 8.83 11.41 -6.47
N THR A 183 7.50 11.31 -6.29
CA THR A 183 6.90 11.20 -4.95
C THR A 183 7.15 9.82 -4.35
N THR A 184 7.66 9.76 -3.12
CA THR A 184 7.72 8.54 -2.33
C THR A 184 6.36 8.25 -1.72
N ILE A 185 5.91 7.00 -1.71
CA ILE A 185 4.56 6.66 -1.27
C ILE A 185 4.61 5.54 -0.24
N LEU A 186 4.02 5.77 0.94
CA LEU A 186 3.70 4.73 1.91
C LEU A 186 2.21 4.48 1.91
N LEU A 187 1.80 3.28 1.51
CA LEU A 187 0.40 2.89 1.54
C LEU A 187 0.15 1.75 2.53
N THR A 188 -0.97 1.81 3.23
CA THR A 188 -1.50 0.66 3.96
C THR A 188 -2.55 -0.04 3.11
N THR A 189 -2.59 -1.35 3.19
CA THR A 189 -3.64 -2.13 2.55
C THR A 189 -3.85 -3.48 3.23
N HIS A 190 -5.02 -4.05 3.04
CA HIS A 190 -5.31 -5.45 3.30
C HIS A 190 -5.60 -6.22 1.99
N TYR A 191 -5.51 -5.53 0.84
CA TYR A 191 -5.68 -6.12 -0.50
C TYR A 191 -4.34 -6.54 -1.07
N LEU A 192 -4.16 -7.81 -1.31
CA LEU A 192 -2.94 -8.40 -1.85
C LEU A 192 -2.70 -7.99 -3.31
N ASP A 193 -3.76 -7.86 -4.09
CA ASP A 193 -3.72 -7.40 -5.48
C ASP A 193 -3.22 -5.94 -5.58
N GLU A 194 -3.59 -5.09 -4.62
CA GLU A 194 -3.09 -3.71 -4.55
C GLU A 194 -1.58 -3.68 -4.24
N ALA A 195 -1.16 -4.41 -3.21
CA ALA A 195 0.26 -4.52 -2.87
C ALA A 195 1.08 -5.08 -4.04
N GLN A 196 0.56 -6.12 -4.74
CA GLN A 196 1.23 -6.73 -5.90
C GLN A 196 1.31 -5.78 -7.11
N ALA A 197 0.29 -4.93 -7.32
CA ALA A 197 0.21 -4.05 -8.48
C ALA A 197 1.02 -2.75 -8.31
N LEU A 198 1.16 -2.26 -7.08
CA LEU A 198 1.73 -0.95 -6.81
C LEU A 198 3.11 -0.99 -6.15
N ALA A 199 3.33 -1.89 -5.19
CA ALA A 199 4.47 -1.78 -4.29
C ALA A 199 5.78 -2.26 -4.93
N ASP A 200 6.84 -1.49 -4.74
CA ASP A 200 8.22 -1.93 -4.99
C ASP A 200 8.65 -2.89 -3.87
N ARG A 201 8.29 -2.58 -2.62
CA ARG A 201 8.51 -3.44 -1.44
C ARG A 201 7.26 -3.48 -0.55
N VAL A 202 7.07 -4.63 0.09
CA VAL A 202 5.95 -4.90 0.99
C VAL A 202 6.49 -5.33 2.35
N ALA A 203 6.01 -4.70 3.41
CA ALA A 203 6.16 -5.20 4.77
C ALA A 203 4.86 -5.88 5.20
N VAL A 204 4.93 -7.16 5.52
CA VAL A 204 3.81 -7.88 6.14
C VAL A 204 3.84 -7.62 7.64
N ILE A 205 2.78 -7.00 8.15
CA ILE A 205 2.61 -6.76 9.59
C ILE A 205 1.52 -7.66 10.14
N ASN A 206 1.81 -8.32 11.26
CA ASN A 206 0.86 -9.15 11.99
C ASN A 206 1.07 -8.98 13.50
N HIS A 207 -0.01 -8.79 14.25
CA HIS A 207 0.02 -8.58 15.72
C HIS A 207 1.07 -7.57 16.20
N GLY A 208 1.22 -6.44 15.48
CA GLY A 208 2.14 -5.36 15.85
C GLY A 208 3.62 -5.61 15.56
N LEU A 209 3.95 -6.68 14.82
CA LEU A 209 5.31 -7.02 14.40
C LEU A 209 5.39 -7.11 12.88
N ILE A 210 6.52 -6.71 12.31
CA ILE A 210 6.84 -7.02 10.92
C ILE A 210 7.29 -8.48 10.85
N VAL A 211 6.61 -9.25 10.00
CA VAL A 211 6.90 -10.66 9.73
C VAL A 211 8.00 -10.77 8.68
N GLU A 212 7.89 -10.00 7.60
CA GLU A 212 8.86 -9.95 6.50
C GLU A 212 8.77 -8.64 5.75
N ILE A 213 9.90 -8.18 5.17
CA ILE A 213 9.96 -7.10 4.19
C ILE A 213 10.63 -7.65 2.94
N SER A 214 9.95 -7.57 1.79
CA SER A 214 10.46 -8.10 0.53
C SER A 214 9.77 -7.44 -0.66
N THR A 215 10.20 -7.75 -1.88
CA THR A 215 9.41 -7.42 -3.07
C THR A 215 8.16 -8.33 -3.13
N PRO A 216 7.05 -7.90 -3.76
CA PRO A 216 5.85 -8.77 -3.90
C PRO A 216 6.13 -10.12 -4.58
N SER A 217 7.16 -10.17 -5.44
CA SER A 217 7.56 -11.39 -6.15
C SER A 217 8.38 -12.37 -5.32
N GLU A 218 9.08 -11.89 -4.29
CA GLU A 218 9.99 -12.67 -3.45
C GLU A 218 9.39 -13.02 -2.09
N LEU A 219 8.31 -12.34 -1.69
CA LEU A 219 7.68 -12.48 -0.38
C LEU A 219 7.44 -13.97 -0.03
N GLY A 220 7.88 -14.37 1.19
CA GLY A 220 7.78 -15.73 1.68
C GLY A 220 8.49 -16.78 0.82
N GLY A 221 9.53 -16.38 0.07
CA GLY A 221 10.24 -17.27 -0.84
C GLY A 221 9.45 -17.67 -2.09
N ARG A 222 8.42 -16.87 -2.47
CA ARG A 222 7.52 -17.15 -3.61
C ARG A 222 8.26 -17.46 -4.92
N SER A 223 9.33 -16.74 -5.21
CA SER A 223 10.12 -16.92 -6.43
C SER A 223 10.79 -18.29 -6.52
N THR A 224 11.11 -18.90 -5.39
CA THR A 224 11.76 -20.21 -5.25
C THR A 224 10.80 -21.32 -4.82
N ALA A 225 9.52 -20.97 -4.56
CA ALA A 225 8.53 -21.95 -4.12
C ALA A 225 8.25 -22.99 -5.19
N GLN A 226 8.09 -24.24 -4.76
CA GLN A 226 7.76 -25.36 -5.64
C GLN A 226 6.46 -25.11 -6.40
N ALA A 227 6.47 -25.42 -7.71
CA ALA A 227 5.25 -25.42 -8.50
C ALA A 227 4.40 -26.65 -8.17
N SER A 228 3.09 -26.50 -8.14
CA SER A 228 2.12 -27.59 -8.08
C SER A 228 1.70 -27.93 -9.51
N VAL A 229 1.90 -29.17 -9.91
CA VAL A 229 1.43 -29.72 -11.19
C VAL A 229 0.27 -30.63 -10.88
N GLN A 230 -0.90 -30.33 -11.40
CA GLN A 230 -2.12 -31.10 -11.24
C GLN A 230 -2.54 -31.66 -12.60
N TRP A 231 -2.96 -32.90 -12.64
CA TRP A 231 -3.50 -33.54 -13.86
C TRP A 231 -4.51 -34.63 -13.48
N ARG A 232 -5.30 -35.07 -14.47
CA ARG A 232 -6.21 -36.21 -14.31
C ARG A 232 -5.57 -37.48 -14.85
N ASP A 233 -5.56 -38.53 -14.02
CA ASP A 233 -5.13 -39.87 -14.41
C ASP A 233 -6.31 -40.82 -14.25
N GLY A 234 -7.02 -41.11 -15.32
CA GLY A 234 -8.29 -41.84 -15.29
C GLY A 234 -9.36 -41.10 -14.50
N ALA A 235 -9.84 -41.69 -13.41
CA ALA A 235 -10.85 -41.11 -12.52
C ALA A 235 -10.27 -40.26 -11.39
N GLN A 236 -8.94 -40.19 -11.25
CA GLN A 236 -8.29 -39.55 -10.11
C GLN A 236 -7.59 -38.24 -10.55
N VAL A 237 -7.69 -37.22 -9.72
CA VAL A 237 -6.87 -36.01 -9.83
C VAL A 237 -5.58 -36.24 -9.07
N LYS A 238 -4.44 -36.12 -9.73
CA LYS A 238 -3.10 -36.19 -9.12
C LYS A 238 -2.50 -34.81 -9.00
N VAL A 239 -1.77 -34.58 -7.91
CA VAL A 239 -1.06 -33.33 -7.64
C VAL A 239 0.36 -33.69 -7.19
N GLU A 240 1.36 -33.09 -7.83
CA GLU A 240 2.78 -33.23 -7.48
C GLU A 240 3.44 -31.86 -7.35
N LYS A 241 4.19 -31.65 -6.26
CA LYS A 241 5.01 -30.44 -6.07
C LYS A 241 6.40 -30.66 -6.62
N THR A 242 6.92 -29.69 -7.38
CA THR A 242 8.23 -29.82 -8.04
C THR A 242 8.92 -28.48 -8.22
N ASP A 243 10.25 -28.48 -8.12
CA ASP A 243 11.09 -27.31 -8.46
C ASP A 243 11.25 -27.17 -9.98
N ASN A 244 11.02 -28.24 -10.74
CA ASN A 244 11.17 -28.26 -12.19
C ASN A 244 9.87 -28.69 -12.90
N PRO A 245 8.85 -27.81 -12.95
CA PRO A 245 7.56 -28.16 -13.52
C PRO A 245 7.64 -28.51 -15.01
N THR A 246 8.53 -27.90 -15.77
CA THR A 246 8.71 -28.19 -17.21
C THR A 246 9.18 -29.63 -17.43
N ALA A 247 10.11 -30.13 -16.62
CA ALA A 247 10.58 -31.49 -16.72
C ALA A 247 9.49 -32.51 -16.36
N LEU A 248 8.69 -32.21 -15.32
CA LEU A 248 7.56 -33.06 -14.92
C LEU A 248 6.49 -33.07 -16.00
N VAL A 249 6.11 -31.93 -16.54
CA VAL A 249 5.13 -31.84 -17.63
C VAL A 249 5.60 -32.58 -18.88
N SER A 250 6.89 -32.48 -19.25
CA SER A 250 7.45 -33.23 -20.39
C SER A 250 7.38 -34.73 -20.17
N LYS A 251 7.68 -35.21 -18.95
CA LYS A 251 7.57 -36.61 -18.58
C LYS A 251 6.12 -37.11 -18.66
N LEU A 252 5.17 -36.33 -18.14
CA LEU A 252 3.75 -36.66 -18.19
C LEU A 252 3.23 -36.67 -19.62
N SER A 253 3.62 -35.69 -20.46
CA SER A 253 3.25 -35.65 -21.88
C SER A 253 3.71 -36.88 -22.63
N ALA A 254 4.91 -37.37 -22.37
CA ALA A 254 5.39 -38.65 -22.95
C ALA A 254 4.58 -39.84 -22.45
N GLN A 255 4.18 -39.86 -21.18
CA GLN A 255 3.38 -40.93 -20.56
C GLN A 255 1.95 -40.99 -21.14
N PHE A 256 1.33 -39.81 -21.39
CA PHE A 256 -0.03 -39.73 -21.93
C PHE A 256 -0.06 -39.75 -23.47
N GLY A 257 1.09 -39.75 -24.13
CA GLY A 257 1.19 -39.79 -25.59
C GLY A 257 0.83 -38.46 -26.25
N GLY A 258 0.97 -37.35 -25.52
CA GLY A 258 0.70 -35.99 -26.03
C GLY A 258 0.05 -35.11 -24.99
N GLU A 259 -1.24 -34.78 -25.15
CA GLU A 259 -1.97 -33.88 -24.26
C GLU A 259 -2.26 -34.53 -22.90
N ILE A 260 -2.00 -33.76 -21.84
CA ILE A 260 -2.21 -34.20 -20.45
C ILE A 260 -3.59 -33.73 -20.00
N PRO A 261 -4.52 -34.67 -19.62
CA PRO A 261 -5.88 -34.27 -19.25
C PRO A 261 -5.91 -33.35 -18.02
N GLU A 262 -6.64 -32.26 -18.12
CA GLU A 262 -6.85 -31.27 -17.06
C GLU A 262 -5.53 -30.78 -16.41
N LEU A 263 -4.49 -30.59 -17.24
CA LEU A 263 -3.21 -30.09 -16.76
C LEU A 263 -3.36 -28.66 -16.22
N ILE A 264 -2.97 -28.48 -14.95
CA ILE A 264 -2.83 -27.17 -14.30
C ILE A 264 -1.43 -27.11 -13.67
N VAL A 265 -0.69 -26.03 -13.98
CA VAL A 265 0.61 -25.76 -13.38
C VAL A 265 0.50 -24.43 -12.66
N THR A 266 0.63 -24.45 -11.34
CA THR A 266 0.54 -23.25 -10.51
C THR A 266 1.77 -23.12 -9.62
N ARG A 267 2.20 -21.87 -9.39
CA ARG A 267 3.06 -21.54 -8.26
C ARG A 267 2.19 -20.90 -7.17
N PRO A 268 2.61 -20.95 -5.89
CA PRO A 268 1.87 -20.31 -4.82
C PRO A 268 1.55 -18.84 -5.18
N SER A 269 0.30 -18.47 -4.99
CA SER A 269 -0.12 -17.07 -5.13
C SER A 269 0.44 -16.23 -3.98
N LEU A 270 0.38 -14.90 -4.11
CA LEU A 270 0.71 -14.03 -2.98
C LEU A 270 -0.24 -14.27 -1.80
N GLU A 271 -1.48 -14.64 -2.09
CA GLU A 271 -2.49 -14.96 -1.07
C GLU A 271 -2.13 -16.23 -0.29
N ASP A 272 -1.70 -17.31 -0.97
CA ASP A 272 -1.28 -18.54 -0.30
C ASP A 272 -0.12 -18.28 0.67
N ILE A 273 0.89 -17.55 0.20
CA ILE A 273 2.06 -17.18 1.00
C ILE A 273 1.66 -16.30 2.18
N TYR A 274 0.84 -15.28 1.93
CA TYR A 274 0.39 -14.36 2.97
C TYR A 274 -0.40 -15.11 4.06
N LEU A 275 -1.31 -16.01 3.69
CA LEU A 275 -2.07 -16.81 4.64
C LEU A 275 -1.17 -17.73 5.47
N GLU A 276 -0.12 -18.30 4.88
CA GLU A 276 0.89 -19.05 5.63
C GLU A 276 1.64 -18.18 6.64
N MET A 277 1.96 -16.94 6.28
CA MET A 277 2.70 -16.00 7.14
C MET A 277 1.87 -15.52 8.33
N ILE A 278 0.59 -15.19 8.11
CA ILE A 278 -0.29 -14.68 9.17
C ILE A 278 -0.94 -15.80 10.00
N GLY A 279 -1.06 -17.01 9.46
CA GLY A 279 -1.65 -18.18 10.12
C GLY A 279 -0.68 -18.91 11.05
N LYS A 280 0.62 -18.65 11.01
CA LYS A 280 1.59 -19.20 11.97
C LYS A 280 1.50 -18.39 13.26
N PRO A 281 1.20 -19.03 14.42
CA PRO A 281 1.38 -18.36 15.71
C PRO A 281 2.86 -17.96 15.81
N ASN A 282 3.13 -16.70 16.11
CA ASN A 282 4.49 -16.27 16.42
C ASN A 282 4.92 -17.00 17.71
N GLU A 283 5.90 -17.90 17.60
CA GLU A 283 6.61 -18.52 18.73
C GLU A 283 7.39 -17.50 19.55
#